data_fd363403c026346c6319100cd4d1c8b7
#
_entry.id   fd363403c026346c6319100cd4d1c8b7
#
_cell.length_a   1.000
_cell.length_b   1.000
_cell.length_c   1.000
_cell.angle_alpha   90.00
_cell.angle_beta   90.00
_cell.angle_gamma   90.00
#
_symmetry.space_group_name_H-M   'P 1'
#
loop_
_entity.id
_entity.type
_entity.pdbx_description
1 polymer ?
#
loop_
_entity_poly.entity_id
_entity_poly.type
_entity_poly.pdbx_seq_one_letter_code
_entity_poly.pdbx_strand_id
1 'polypeptide(L)'
;MAVIDIGLQQVAVERFAVRNAFTISRGAKTFVDVVMCVVTDGIFIGRGEGTPIYYHGETAEGCAAAIEALVQAQGGVPDRETLRTLMPPGAARNALDCALWDLEAARTGKPVWALAGLKAPQPVRTAYTISLDTPEKMAQAAADARARGFTLLKCKLTGDGDQARIEAVRQGAPDVDLIVDANESWADLDVQAQARALADLGVALIEQPLPAQADAALAGLALPVPICADESCQSLDDLARLGAYQAINIKLDKAGGLTEALAMAHAARAAGKRIMVGCMLASSLGIAPAFLLAQFADWVDLDGALLLAHDREGAMNVASGYLSPGTLWGEAIITDAQRS
;
A
#
# COMPACT_ATOMS: atom_id res chain seq x y z
N MET A 1 3.10 -30.33 19.54
CA MET A 1 2.78 -30.12 18.10
C MET A 1 4.08 -30.37 17.35
N ALA A 2 4.05 -31.16 16.27
CA ALA A 2 5.22 -31.31 15.43
C ALA A 2 5.59 -29.94 14.84
N VAL A 3 6.86 -29.57 14.91
CA VAL A 3 7.37 -28.40 14.21
C VAL A 3 7.19 -28.71 12.73
N ILE A 4 6.38 -27.91 12.05
CA ILE A 4 6.15 -28.07 10.61
C ILE A 4 7.29 -27.33 9.94
N ASP A 5 8.06 -28.07 9.17
CA ASP A 5 9.17 -27.54 8.38
C ASP A 5 8.59 -26.82 7.15
N ILE A 6 8.72 -25.49 7.12
CA ILE A 6 8.29 -24.67 5.98
C ILE A 6 9.52 -24.37 5.13
N GLY A 7 9.50 -24.82 3.88
CA GLY A 7 10.55 -24.58 2.91
C GLY A 7 10.27 -23.37 2.02
N LEU A 8 11.33 -22.73 1.56
CA LEU A 8 11.27 -21.76 0.46
C LEU A 8 11.29 -22.53 -0.86
N GLN A 9 10.17 -22.48 -1.60
CA GLN A 9 10.06 -23.16 -2.89
C GLN A 9 10.63 -22.29 -4.03
N GLN A 10 10.37 -20.98 -4.00
CA GLN A 10 10.81 -20.07 -5.04
C GLN A 10 10.93 -18.65 -4.50
N VAL A 11 11.94 -17.93 -4.96
CA VAL A 11 11.99 -16.46 -4.95
C VAL A 11 12.29 -16.01 -6.38
N ALA A 12 11.57 -15.01 -6.86
CA ALA A 12 11.75 -14.51 -8.21
C ALA A 12 11.58 -12.98 -8.25
N VAL A 13 12.37 -12.34 -9.10
CA VAL A 13 12.14 -10.95 -9.49
C VAL A 13 11.30 -10.97 -10.75
N GLU A 14 10.18 -10.27 -10.71
CA GLU A 14 9.24 -10.17 -11.81
C GLU A 14 9.04 -8.71 -12.21
N ARG A 15 8.98 -8.44 -13.51
CA ARG A 15 8.80 -7.10 -14.05
C ARG A 15 7.43 -6.91 -14.66
N PHE A 16 6.75 -5.86 -14.24
CA PHE A 16 5.48 -5.43 -14.80
C PHE A 16 5.63 -4.07 -15.47
N ALA A 17 5.16 -3.98 -16.73
CA ALA A 17 5.07 -2.70 -17.42
C ALA A 17 3.93 -1.85 -16.84
N VAL A 18 4.15 -0.54 -16.74
CA VAL A 18 3.12 0.42 -16.34
C VAL A 18 2.38 0.89 -17.60
N ARG A 19 1.04 0.98 -17.54
CA ARG A 19 0.19 1.29 -18.71
C ARG A 19 0.50 2.66 -19.34
N ASN A 20 0.70 3.67 -18.49
CA ASN A 20 1.15 5.01 -18.84
C ASN A 20 2.27 5.38 -17.87
N ALA A 21 3.18 6.24 -18.26
CA ALA A 21 4.23 6.69 -17.36
C ALA A 21 3.60 7.23 -16.06
N PHE A 22 3.94 6.62 -14.93
CA PHE A 22 3.48 7.04 -13.62
C PHE A 22 4.48 8.05 -13.05
N THR A 23 4.05 9.32 -12.96
CA THR A 23 4.93 10.44 -12.59
C THR A 23 4.57 10.96 -11.20
N ILE A 24 5.58 11.08 -10.36
CA ILE A 24 5.54 11.70 -9.04
C ILE A 24 6.65 12.77 -8.93
N SER A 25 6.73 13.50 -7.82
CA SER A 25 7.80 14.51 -7.59
C SER A 25 9.21 13.97 -7.78
N ARG A 26 9.45 12.66 -7.54
CA ARG A 26 10.76 11.99 -7.61
C ARG A 26 11.07 11.35 -8.98
N GLY A 27 10.22 11.48 -9.98
CA GLY A 27 10.45 10.97 -11.34
C GLY A 27 9.29 10.15 -11.91
N ALA A 28 9.52 9.55 -13.08
CA ALA A 28 8.53 8.76 -13.81
C ALA A 28 8.94 7.29 -13.88
N LYS A 29 7.97 6.38 -13.72
CA LYS A 29 8.14 4.93 -13.85
C LYS A 29 7.36 4.40 -15.05
N THR A 30 8.00 3.58 -15.86
CA THR A 30 7.38 2.87 -16.99
C THR A 30 7.28 1.36 -16.73
N PHE A 31 7.93 0.88 -15.69
CA PHE A 31 7.85 -0.49 -15.18
C PHE A 31 8.05 -0.51 -13.66
N VAL A 32 7.70 -1.62 -13.05
CA VAL A 32 8.01 -1.95 -11.66
C VAL A 32 8.58 -3.35 -11.58
N ASP A 33 9.65 -3.51 -10.81
CA ASP A 33 10.19 -4.81 -10.42
C ASP A 33 9.68 -5.16 -9.03
N VAL A 34 9.15 -6.36 -8.86
CA VAL A 34 8.64 -6.88 -7.59
C VAL A 34 9.41 -8.14 -7.22
N VAL A 35 9.49 -8.44 -5.93
CA VAL A 35 9.94 -9.74 -5.44
C VAL A 35 8.72 -10.60 -5.13
N MET A 36 8.64 -11.77 -5.77
CA MET A 36 7.63 -12.79 -5.53
C MET A 36 8.27 -13.94 -4.74
N CYS A 37 7.56 -14.42 -3.71
CA CYS A 37 8.00 -15.50 -2.84
C CYS A 37 6.94 -16.60 -2.79
N VAL A 38 7.37 -17.86 -2.89
CA VAL A 38 6.54 -19.06 -2.71
C VAL A 38 7.13 -19.90 -1.60
N VAL A 39 6.32 -20.21 -0.60
CA VAL A 39 6.68 -21.11 0.51
C VAL A 39 5.81 -22.37 0.47
N THR A 40 6.31 -23.45 1.06
CA THR A 40 5.61 -24.75 1.07
C THR A 40 5.88 -25.54 2.35
N ASP A 41 4.92 -26.35 2.77
CA ASP A 41 5.09 -27.40 3.79
C ASP A 41 5.19 -28.82 3.15
N GLY A 42 5.41 -28.89 1.83
CA GLY A 42 5.47 -30.13 1.06
C GLY A 42 4.11 -30.60 0.51
N ILE A 43 2.98 -30.05 0.98
CA ILE A 43 1.62 -30.39 0.52
C ILE A 43 0.94 -29.13 -0.05
N PHE A 44 1.01 -28.03 0.68
CA PHE A 44 0.41 -26.74 0.34
C PHE A 44 1.47 -25.73 -0.03
N ILE A 45 1.07 -24.70 -0.76
CA ILE A 45 1.91 -23.55 -1.09
C ILE A 45 1.23 -22.28 -0.62
N GLY A 46 2.07 -21.26 -0.31
CA GLY A 46 1.62 -19.90 -0.08
C GLY A 46 2.47 -18.94 -0.88
N ARG A 47 1.87 -17.88 -1.37
CA ARG A 47 2.49 -16.86 -2.24
C ARG A 47 2.42 -15.49 -1.60
N GLY A 48 3.46 -14.69 -1.82
CA GLY A 48 3.49 -13.29 -1.42
C GLY A 48 4.32 -12.47 -2.40
N GLU A 49 4.05 -11.18 -2.44
CA GLU A 49 4.74 -10.22 -3.29
C GLU A 49 5.12 -9.00 -2.47
N GLY A 50 6.29 -8.43 -2.76
CA GLY A 50 6.72 -7.16 -2.19
C GLY A 50 7.30 -6.26 -3.27
N THR A 51 7.00 -4.97 -3.17
CA THR A 51 7.56 -3.94 -4.05
C THR A 51 8.63 -3.17 -3.33
N PRO A 52 9.89 -3.21 -3.81
CA PRO A 52 11.01 -2.53 -3.17
C PRO A 52 10.79 -1.04 -2.98
N ILE A 53 11.12 -0.53 -1.80
CA ILE A 53 11.03 0.88 -1.45
C ILE A 53 12.31 1.56 -1.91
N TYR A 54 12.28 2.08 -3.12
CA TYR A 54 13.44 2.64 -3.80
C TYR A 54 14.10 3.81 -3.05
N TYR A 55 13.32 4.63 -2.32
CA TYR A 55 13.86 5.74 -1.53
C TYR A 55 14.53 5.28 -0.22
N HIS A 56 14.40 4.00 0.14
CA HIS A 56 15.22 3.34 1.18
C HIS A 56 16.38 2.54 0.59
N GLY A 57 16.58 2.60 -0.74
CA GLY A 57 17.66 1.88 -1.42
C GLY A 57 17.37 0.40 -1.64
N GLU A 58 16.14 -0.06 -1.45
CA GLU A 58 15.76 -1.43 -1.76
C GLU A 58 15.75 -1.67 -3.28
N THR A 59 16.15 -2.87 -3.68
CA THR A 59 16.01 -3.41 -5.03
C THR A 59 15.34 -4.79 -4.98
N ALA A 60 14.70 -5.20 -6.06
CA ALA A 60 14.01 -6.50 -6.08
C ALA A 60 15.00 -7.66 -5.93
N GLU A 61 16.18 -7.55 -6.54
CA GLU A 61 17.29 -8.51 -6.38
C GLU A 61 17.82 -8.53 -4.95
N GLY A 62 17.96 -7.36 -4.31
CA GLY A 62 18.39 -7.25 -2.91
C GLY A 62 17.36 -7.88 -1.95
N CYS A 63 16.07 -7.66 -2.21
CA CYS A 63 14.99 -8.28 -1.44
C CYS A 63 14.98 -9.81 -1.62
N ALA A 64 15.16 -10.31 -2.85
CA ALA A 64 15.24 -11.75 -3.11
C ALA A 64 16.43 -12.37 -2.38
N ALA A 65 17.61 -11.78 -2.47
CA ALA A 65 18.81 -12.24 -1.78
C ALA A 65 18.64 -12.23 -0.24
N ALA A 66 17.97 -11.23 0.32
CA ALA A 66 17.70 -11.14 1.75
C ALA A 66 16.78 -12.28 2.24
N ILE A 67 15.75 -12.63 1.46
CA ILE A 67 14.87 -13.78 1.76
C ILE A 67 15.67 -15.08 1.75
N GLU A 68 16.45 -15.33 0.69
CA GLU A 68 17.25 -16.54 0.54
C GLU A 68 18.27 -16.68 1.67
N ALA A 69 18.99 -15.59 2.00
CA ALA A 69 19.97 -15.57 3.07
C ALA A 69 19.36 -15.88 4.44
N LEU A 70 18.18 -15.30 4.73
CA LEU A 70 17.46 -15.59 5.99
C LEU A 70 17.09 -17.07 6.08
N VAL A 71 16.46 -17.61 5.03
CA VAL A 71 16.02 -19.02 5.02
C VAL A 71 17.19 -19.98 5.14
N GLN A 72 18.30 -19.68 4.46
CA GLN A 72 19.52 -20.48 4.57
C GLN A 72 20.08 -20.42 6.00
N ALA A 73 20.15 -19.25 6.63
CA ALA A 73 20.68 -19.09 7.99
C ALA A 73 19.81 -19.78 9.05
N GLN A 74 18.50 -19.84 8.85
CA GLN A 74 17.55 -20.48 9.77
C GLN A 74 17.34 -21.98 9.49
N GLY A 75 17.82 -22.49 8.35
CA GLY A 75 17.57 -23.86 7.91
C GLY A 75 16.12 -24.14 7.49
N GLY A 76 15.33 -23.10 7.24
CA GLY A 76 13.91 -23.14 6.85
C GLY A 76 13.27 -21.76 6.97
N VAL A 77 11.98 -21.65 6.62
CA VAL A 77 11.22 -20.41 6.75
C VAL A 77 10.69 -20.27 8.18
N PRO A 78 11.05 -19.19 8.92
CA PRO A 78 10.56 -18.97 10.28
C PRO A 78 9.05 -18.67 10.29
N ASP A 79 8.41 -18.82 11.45
CA ASP A 79 7.04 -18.32 11.63
C ASP A 79 6.98 -16.78 11.56
N ARG A 80 5.77 -16.21 11.42
CA ARG A 80 5.57 -14.78 11.22
C ARG A 80 6.08 -13.91 12.37
N GLU A 81 5.94 -14.34 13.63
CA GLU A 81 6.42 -13.57 14.79
C GLU A 81 7.94 -13.57 14.86
N THR A 82 8.55 -14.73 14.62
CA THR A 82 9.99 -14.86 14.52
C THR A 82 10.56 -14.04 13.35
N LEU A 83 9.88 -14.06 12.19
CA LEU A 83 10.24 -13.27 11.01
C LEU A 83 10.32 -11.76 11.31
N ARG A 84 9.39 -11.23 12.10
CA ARG A 84 9.38 -9.81 12.52
C ARG A 84 10.63 -9.40 13.29
N THR A 85 11.24 -10.33 14.02
CA THR A 85 12.46 -10.07 14.81
C THR A 85 13.74 -10.27 14.00
N LEU A 86 13.71 -11.16 13.02
CA LEU A 86 14.89 -11.54 12.23
C LEU A 86 15.12 -10.68 10.98
N MET A 87 14.05 -10.09 10.43
CA MET A 87 14.13 -9.28 9.22
C MET A 87 13.53 -7.89 9.46
N PRO A 88 14.23 -6.81 9.07
CA PRO A 88 13.69 -5.47 9.20
C PRO A 88 12.42 -5.28 8.36
N PRO A 89 11.59 -4.25 8.66
CA PRO A 89 10.49 -3.84 7.78
C PRO A 89 11.00 -3.58 6.37
N GLY A 90 10.19 -3.89 5.36
CA GLY A 90 10.55 -3.73 3.96
C GLY A 90 9.88 -4.76 3.05
N ALA A 91 10.13 -4.65 1.75
CA ALA A 91 9.49 -5.49 0.74
C ALA A 91 9.83 -6.98 0.87
N ALA A 92 11.06 -7.31 1.27
CA ALA A 92 11.48 -8.69 1.48
C ALA A 92 10.64 -9.38 2.58
N ARG A 93 10.51 -8.71 3.74
CA ARG A 93 9.69 -9.22 4.84
C ARG A 93 8.21 -9.28 4.46
N ASN A 94 7.69 -8.27 3.73
CA ASN A 94 6.32 -8.26 3.24
C ASN A 94 6.01 -9.48 2.36
N ALA A 95 6.86 -9.77 1.37
CA ALA A 95 6.67 -10.92 0.49
C ALA A 95 6.62 -12.24 1.29
N LEU A 96 7.54 -12.42 2.24
CA LEU A 96 7.62 -13.64 3.01
C LEU A 96 6.48 -13.78 4.04
N ASP A 97 6.12 -12.69 4.74
CA ASP A 97 5.00 -12.66 5.69
C ASP A 97 3.68 -12.99 5.00
N CYS A 98 3.40 -12.35 3.85
CA CYS A 98 2.19 -12.59 3.07
C CYS A 98 2.15 -14.02 2.50
N ALA A 99 3.29 -14.60 2.11
CA ALA A 99 3.36 -15.99 1.68
C ALA A 99 3.02 -16.96 2.83
N LEU A 100 3.46 -16.67 4.07
CA LEU A 100 3.13 -17.45 5.25
C LEU A 100 1.64 -17.39 5.60
N TRP A 101 1.01 -16.22 5.45
CA TRP A 101 -0.45 -16.09 5.63
C TRP A 101 -1.23 -16.91 4.61
N ASP A 102 -0.84 -16.87 3.34
CA ASP A 102 -1.47 -17.63 2.26
C ASP A 102 -1.31 -19.15 2.46
N LEU A 103 -0.10 -19.59 2.87
CA LEU A 103 0.15 -20.99 3.22
C LEU A 103 -0.72 -21.45 4.39
N GLU A 104 -0.88 -20.64 5.43
CA GLU A 104 -1.73 -21.02 6.57
C GLU A 104 -3.21 -21.12 6.18
N ALA A 105 -3.69 -20.23 5.28
CA ALA A 105 -5.05 -20.34 4.74
C ALA A 105 -5.24 -21.65 3.98
N ALA A 106 -4.31 -22.00 3.09
CA ALA A 106 -4.35 -23.24 2.33
C ALA A 106 -4.35 -24.49 3.23
N ARG A 107 -3.50 -24.49 4.27
CA ARG A 107 -3.35 -25.59 5.23
C ARG A 107 -4.57 -25.81 6.11
N THR A 108 -5.17 -24.71 6.56
CA THR A 108 -6.28 -24.75 7.54
C THR A 108 -7.66 -24.82 6.89
N GLY A 109 -7.74 -24.55 5.57
CA GLY A 109 -9.00 -24.39 4.86
C GLY A 109 -9.80 -23.18 5.35
N LYS A 110 -9.12 -22.18 5.96
CA LYS A 110 -9.75 -20.94 6.44
C LYS A 110 -9.15 -19.75 5.69
N PRO A 111 -9.97 -18.84 5.17
CA PRO A 111 -9.43 -17.65 4.50
C PRO A 111 -8.65 -16.78 5.47
N VAL A 112 -7.67 -16.03 4.95
CA VAL A 112 -6.78 -15.19 5.78
C VAL A 112 -7.54 -14.20 6.66
N TRP A 113 -8.63 -13.61 6.16
CA TRP A 113 -9.43 -12.70 6.97
C TRP A 113 -9.97 -13.37 8.26
N ALA A 114 -10.38 -14.65 8.18
CA ALA A 114 -10.86 -15.40 9.35
C ALA A 114 -9.70 -15.77 10.30
N LEU A 115 -8.53 -16.13 9.75
CA LEU A 115 -7.30 -16.37 10.54
C LEU A 115 -6.85 -15.11 11.27
N ALA A 116 -6.96 -13.95 10.66
CA ALA A 116 -6.65 -12.65 11.24
C ALA A 116 -7.72 -12.12 12.22
N GLY A 117 -8.81 -12.87 12.44
CA GLY A 117 -9.91 -12.45 13.33
C GLY A 117 -10.76 -11.30 12.75
N LEU A 118 -10.71 -11.10 11.44
CA LEU A 118 -11.45 -10.06 10.74
C LEU A 118 -12.81 -10.59 10.25
N LYS A 119 -13.68 -9.68 9.84
CA LYS A 119 -14.93 -10.02 9.13
C LYS A 119 -14.62 -10.30 7.65
N ALA A 120 -15.51 -11.07 7.01
CA ALA A 120 -15.43 -11.28 5.56
C ALA A 120 -15.41 -9.94 4.81
N PRO A 121 -14.42 -9.72 3.95
CA PRO A 121 -14.21 -8.42 3.32
C PRO A 121 -15.34 -8.10 2.32
N GLN A 122 -15.67 -6.81 2.24
CA GLN A 122 -16.63 -6.26 1.30
C GLN A 122 -15.89 -5.38 0.28
N PRO A 123 -16.46 -5.14 -0.91
CA PRO A 123 -15.90 -4.16 -1.83
C PRO A 123 -15.64 -2.82 -1.15
N VAL A 124 -14.45 -2.23 -1.35
CA VAL A 124 -14.06 -0.96 -0.75
C VAL A 124 -13.88 0.11 -1.81
N ARG A 125 -14.30 1.34 -1.53
CA ARG A 125 -14.01 2.50 -2.37
C ARG A 125 -12.50 2.76 -2.34
N THR A 126 -11.85 2.74 -3.51
CA THR A 126 -10.43 3.07 -3.64
C THR A 126 -10.23 4.37 -4.41
N ALA A 127 -9.16 5.10 -4.08
CA ALA A 127 -8.72 6.23 -4.87
C ALA A 127 -8.27 5.77 -6.26
N TYR A 128 -8.31 6.70 -7.22
CA TYR A 128 -7.57 6.61 -8.47
C TYR A 128 -6.51 7.70 -8.48
N THR A 129 -5.25 7.32 -8.67
CA THR A 129 -4.13 8.26 -8.63
C THR A 129 -4.01 9.02 -9.95
N ILE A 130 -4.10 10.33 -9.86
CA ILE A 130 -3.79 11.26 -10.94
C ILE A 130 -2.30 11.57 -10.86
N SER A 131 -1.54 11.08 -11.86
CA SER A 131 -0.11 11.34 -12.00
C SER A 131 0.14 12.85 -12.16
N LEU A 132 1.33 13.27 -11.72
CA LEU A 132 1.76 14.64 -11.89
C LEU A 132 1.95 14.99 -13.37
N ASP A 133 1.28 16.06 -13.82
CA ASP A 133 1.40 16.61 -15.19
C ASP A 133 0.96 18.08 -15.17
N THR A 134 0.71 18.68 -16.35
CA THR A 134 0.13 20.01 -16.47
C THR A 134 -1.30 20.04 -15.92
N PRO A 135 -1.79 21.21 -15.47
CA PRO A 135 -3.16 21.34 -14.97
C PRO A 135 -4.23 20.78 -15.93
N GLU A 136 -4.08 21.04 -17.24
CA GLU A 136 -5.04 20.61 -18.26
C GLU A 136 -5.09 19.08 -18.39
N LYS A 137 -3.93 18.43 -18.38
CA LYS A 137 -3.85 16.95 -18.44
C LYS A 137 -4.36 16.30 -17.17
N MET A 138 -4.08 16.90 -16.01
CA MET A 138 -4.60 16.39 -14.73
C MET A 138 -6.13 16.56 -14.66
N ALA A 139 -6.70 17.68 -15.18
CA ALA A 139 -8.13 17.87 -15.32
C ALA A 139 -8.77 16.80 -16.21
N GLN A 140 -8.17 16.51 -17.37
CA GLN A 140 -8.65 15.47 -18.27
C GLN A 140 -8.60 14.08 -17.60
N ALA A 141 -7.49 13.74 -16.95
CA ALA A 141 -7.35 12.47 -16.23
C ALA A 141 -8.39 12.33 -15.10
N ALA A 142 -8.71 13.42 -14.40
CA ALA A 142 -9.75 13.44 -13.38
C ALA A 142 -11.14 13.23 -13.97
N ALA A 143 -11.46 13.88 -15.11
CA ALA A 143 -12.71 13.69 -15.81
C ALA A 143 -12.87 12.24 -16.31
N ASP A 144 -11.81 11.65 -16.85
CA ASP A 144 -11.78 10.25 -17.31
C ASP A 144 -11.97 9.26 -16.15
N ALA A 145 -11.30 9.49 -15.02
CA ALA A 145 -11.48 8.67 -13.83
C ALA A 145 -12.91 8.76 -13.28
N ARG A 146 -13.46 9.97 -13.20
CA ARG A 146 -14.85 10.21 -12.80
C ARG A 146 -15.83 9.49 -13.74
N ALA A 147 -15.61 9.55 -15.06
CA ALA A 147 -16.44 8.85 -16.04
C ALA A 147 -16.39 7.32 -15.87
N ARG A 148 -15.30 6.76 -15.33
CA ARG A 148 -15.14 5.35 -14.95
C ARG A 148 -15.78 5.02 -13.59
N GLY A 149 -16.40 5.99 -12.91
CA GLY A 149 -17.12 5.83 -11.65
C GLY A 149 -16.26 6.02 -10.39
N PHE A 150 -15.02 6.50 -10.50
CA PHE A 150 -14.23 6.84 -9.31
C PHE A 150 -14.82 8.10 -8.65
N THR A 151 -15.05 8.00 -7.35
CA THR A 151 -15.56 9.08 -6.50
C THR A 151 -14.53 9.59 -5.51
N LEU A 152 -13.34 9.01 -5.50
CA LEU A 152 -12.17 9.44 -4.73
C LEU A 152 -10.97 9.50 -5.68
N LEU A 153 -10.29 10.64 -5.74
CA LEU A 153 -9.07 10.83 -6.51
C LEU A 153 -7.92 11.20 -5.58
N LYS A 154 -6.73 10.68 -5.88
CA LYS A 154 -5.47 11.09 -5.25
C LYS A 154 -4.63 11.84 -6.26
N CYS A 155 -4.22 13.07 -5.95
CA CYS A 155 -3.43 13.90 -6.85
C CYS A 155 -2.01 14.04 -6.35
N LYS A 156 -1.03 13.78 -7.23
CA LYS A 156 0.39 13.99 -6.93
C LYS A 156 0.76 15.46 -7.11
N LEU A 157 1.55 15.98 -6.17
CA LEU A 157 2.00 17.37 -6.09
C LEU A 157 3.53 17.48 -6.14
N THR A 158 4.05 18.70 -6.32
CA THR A 158 5.49 18.98 -6.37
C THR A 158 5.93 20.18 -5.55
N GLY A 159 5.00 20.91 -4.93
CA GLY A 159 5.26 22.19 -4.28
C GLY A 159 5.06 23.39 -5.20
N ASP A 160 5.43 23.30 -6.47
CA ASP A 160 5.25 24.39 -7.44
C ASP A 160 4.01 24.18 -8.31
N GLY A 161 3.16 25.21 -8.41
CA GLY A 161 1.93 25.19 -9.22
C GLY A 161 0.85 24.24 -8.71
N ASP A 162 0.91 23.75 -7.50
CA ASP A 162 0.00 22.75 -6.93
C ASP A 162 -1.44 23.25 -6.88
N GLN A 163 -1.66 24.50 -6.47
CA GLN A 163 -3.01 25.07 -6.42
C GLN A 163 -3.68 25.05 -7.81
N ALA A 164 -2.97 25.49 -8.85
CA ALA A 164 -3.51 25.51 -10.22
C ALA A 164 -3.85 24.10 -10.73
N ARG A 165 -3.05 23.09 -10.37
CA ARG A 165 -3.34 21.67 -10.70
C ARG A 165 -4.62 21.19 -10.02
N ILE A 166 -4.79 21.48 -8.73
CA ILE A 166 -5.97 21.03 -7.99
C ILE A 166 -7.22 21.79 -8.40
N GLU A 167 -7.12 23.10 -8.72
CA GLU A 167 -8.21 23.87 -9.34
C GLU A 167 -8.69 23.22 -10.65
N ALA A 168 -7.74 22.85 -11.52
CA ALA A 168 -8.04 22.19 -12.78
C ALA A 168 -8.65 20.78 -12.58
N VAL A 169 -8.11 19.98 -11.65
CA VAL A 169 -8.69 18.68 -11.26
C VAL A 169 -10.11 18.84 -10.75
N ARG A 170 -10.37 19.83 -9.88
CA ARG A 170 -11.72 20.13 -9.38
C ARG A 170 -12.68 20.52 -10.49
N GLN A 171 -12.21 21.25 -11.51
CA GLN A 171 -13.03 21.57 -12.70
C GLN A 171 -13.36 20.32 -13.53
N GLY A 172 -12.39 19.40 -13.70
CA GLY A 172 -12.60 18.13 -14.41
C GLY A 172 -13.50 17.13 -13.66
N ALA A 173 -13.47 17.17 -12.33
CA ALA A 173 -14.22 16.26 -11.47
C ALA A 173 -14.80 17.02 -10.25
N PRO A 174 -15.89 17.79 -10.43
CA PRO A 174 -16.38 18.74 -9.41
C PRO A 174 -16.99 18.07 -8.17
N ASP A 175 -17.46 16.84 -8.28
CA ASP A 175 -18.24 16.13 -7.27
C ASP A 175 -17.50 14.94 -6.62
N VAL A 176 -16.18 14.79 -6.87
CA VAL A 176 -15.37 13.72 -6.27
C VAL A 176 -14.68 14.20 -4.99
N ASP A 177 -14.40 13.27 -4.08
CA ASP A 177 -13.49 13.52 -2.96
C ASP A 177 -12.06 13.61 -3.49
N LEU A 178 -11.29 14.59 -2.99
CA LEU A 178 -9.88 14.74 -3.35
C LEU A 178 -8.99 14.54 -2.14
N ILE A 179 -7.96 13.74 -2.29
CA ILE A 179 -6.80 13.69 -1.42
C ILE A 179 -5.56 14.05 -2.23
N VAL A 180 -4.56 14.63 -1.60
CA VAL A 180 -3.33 15.03 -2.28
C VAL A 180 -2.12 14.42 -1.60
N ASP A 181 -1.09 14.15 -2.39
CA ASP A 181 0.17 13.62 -1.90
C ASP A 181 1.32 14.53 -2.37
N ALA A 182 1.90 15.21 -1.41
CA ALA A 182 3.01 16.14 -1.64
C ALA A 182 4.35 15.41 -1.80
N ASN A 183 4.46 14.15 -1.41
CA ASN A 183 5.68 13.35 -1.47
C ASN A 183 6.91 14.12 -0.99
N GLU A 184 6.81 14.74 0.19
CA GLU A 184 7.88 15.52 0.85
C GLU A 184 8.29 16.83 0.15
N SER A 185 7.49 17.33 -0.81
CA SER A 185 7.92 18.42 -1.69
C SER A 185 7.74 19.84 -1.12
N TRP A 186 7.18 20.01 0.09
CA TRP A 186 6.88 21.32 0.65
C TRP A 186 7.92 21.84 1.67
N ALA A 187 9.15 21.34 1.62
CA ALA A 187 10.21 21.70 2.58
C ALA A 187 10.46 23.21 2.68
N ASP A 188 10.40 23.93 1.55
CA ASP A 188 10.68 25.36 1.44
C ASP A 188 9.40 26.22 1.34
N LEU A 189 8.21 25.64 1.62
CA LEU A 189 6.93 26.32 1.47
C LEU A 189 6.28 26.61 2.84
N ASP A 190 5.39 27.60 2.85
CA ASP A 190 4.47 27.82 3.98
C ASP A 190 3.37 26.73 3.94
N VAL A 191 3.55 25.68 4.76
CA VAL A 191 2.62 24.55 4.85
C VAL A 191 1.20 25.00 5.22
N GLN A 192 1.05 26.04 6.07
CA GLN A 192 -0.26 26.56 6.45
C GLN A 192 -0.94 27.26 5.29
N ALA A 193 -0.20 28.05 4.51
CA ALA A 193 -0.73 28.72 3.33
C ALA A 193 -1.18 27.70 2.27
N GLN A 194 -0.35 26.68 2.00
CA GLN A 194 -0.69 25.60 1.07
C GLN A 194 -1.96 24.83 1.55
N ALA A 195 -1.99 24.44 2.82
CA ALA A 195 -3.13 23.72 3.38
C ALA A 195 -4.44 24.54 3.31
N ARG A 196 -4.39 25.87 3.51
CA ARG A 196 -5.59 26.74 3.36
C ARG A 196 -6.06 26.80 1.91
N ALA A 197 -5.14 27.02 0.97
CA ALA A 197 -5.50 27.05 -0.46
C ALA A 197 -6.14 25.76 -0.92
N LEU A 198 -5.63 24.61 -0.46
CA LEU A 198 -6.20 23.30 -0.79
C LEU A 198 -7.51 23.02 -0.06
N ALA A 199 -7.71 23.53 1.16
CA ALA A 199 -8.99 23.45 1.87
C ALA A 199 -10.10 24.15 1.11
N ASP A 200 -9.83 25.35 0.56
CA ASP A 200 -10.79 26.11 -0.25
C ASP A 200 -11.20 25.36 -1.53
N LEU A 201 -10.37 24.43 -2.01
CA LEU A 201 -10.64 23.55 -3.14
C LEU A 201 -11.29 22.22 -2.73
N GLY A 202 -11.60 22.05 -1.44
CA GLY A 202 -12.27 20.85 -0.90
C GLY A 202 -11.37 19.61 -0.84
N VAL A 203 -10.05 19.79 -0.65
CA VAL A 203 -9.14 18.68 -0.35
C VAL A 203 -9.41 18.12 1.04
N ALA A 204 -9.57 16.81 1.15
CA ALA A 204 -9.96 16.12 2.37
C ALA A 204 -8.76 15.59 3.20
N LEU A 205 -7.59 15.43 2.58
CA LEU A 205 -6.39 14.92 3.21
C LEU A 205 -5.14 15.39 2.45
N ILE A 206 -4.10 15.77 3.19
CA ILE A 206 -2.77 16.08 2.65
C ILE A 206 -1.80 15.00 3.15
N GLU A 207 -1.24 14.22 2.24
CA GLU A 207 -0.25 13.19 2.55
C GLU A 207 1.17 13.77 2.44
N GLN A 208 1.99 13.47 3.43
CA GLN A 208 3.41 13.74 3.58
C GLN A 208 3.89 15.09 2.99
N PRO A 209 3.53 16.22 3.61
CA PRO A 209 3.92 17.55 3.10
C PRO A 209 5.42 17.81 3.20
N LEU A 210 6.05 17.39 4.32
CA LEU A 210 7.46 17.63 4.61
C LEU A 210 8.30 16.36 4.55
N PRO A 211 9.62 16.47 4.30
CA PRO A 211 10.54 15.35 4.50
C PRO A 211 10.41 14.75 5.90
N ALA A 212 10.50 13.42 6.01
CA ALA A 212 10.31 12.69 7.27
C ALA A 212 11.22 13.21 8.42
N GLN A 213 12.40 13.74 8.08
CA GLN A 213 13.33 14.31 9.05
C GLN A 213 12.90 15.71 9.53
N ALA A 214 11.96 16.34 8.84
CA ALA A 214 11.45 17.70 9.13
C ALA A 214 10.07 17.71 9.82
N ASP A 215 9.53 16.55 10.21
CA ASP A 215 8.21 16.41 10.85
C ASP A 215 8.00 17.34 12.06
N ALA A 216 9.08 17.66 12.78
CA ALA A 216 9.01 18.56 13.92
C ALA A 216 8.46 19.96 13.56
N ALA A 217 8.63 20.40 12.31
CA ALA A 217 8.10 21.69 11.84
C ALA A 217 6.56 21.69 11.70
N LEU A 218 5.91 20.54 11.71
CA LEU A 218 4.44 20.40 11.69
C LEU A 218 3.82 20.63 13.08
N ALA A 219 4.63 20.57 14.13
CA ALA A 219 4.14 20.69 15.50
C ALA A 219 3.54 22.08 15.77
N GLY A 220 2.31 22.10 16.29
CA GLY A 220 1.61 23.33 16.62
C GLY A 220 1.00 24.09 15.45
N LEU A 221 1.13 23.60 14.20
CA LEU A 221 0.45 24.19 13.06
C LEU A 221 -1.07 23.90 13.14
N ALA A 222 -1.86 24.95 12.98
CA ALA A 222 -3.32 24.83 12.86
C ALA A 222 -3.67 24.66 11.36
N LEU A 223 -3.80 23.41 10.92
CA LEU A 223 -4.11 23.09 9.53
C LEU A 223 -5.61 22.84 9.36
N PRO A 224 -6.27 23.44 8.34
CA PRO A 224 -7.69 23.22 8.10
C PRO A 224 -7.98 21.85 7.46
N VAL A 225 -6.95 21.19 6.89
CA VAL A 225 -7.02 19.85 6.30
C VAL A 225 -6.14 18.92 7.14
N PRO A 226 -6.61 17.71 7.49
CA PRO A 226 -5.80 16.74 8.20
C PRO A 226 -4.60 16.32 7.37
N ILE A 227 -3.47 16.06 8.04
CA ILE A 227 -2.27 15.54 7.43
C ILE A 227 -2.07 14.06 7.74
N CYS A 228 -1.54 13.33 6.75
CA CYS A 228 -1.27 11.90 6.79
C CYS A 228 0.23 11.64 6.66
N ALA A 229 0.80 10.83 7.56
CA ALA A 229 2.19 10.38 7.46
C ALA A 229 2.29 9.20 6.50
N ASP A 230 3.15 9.28 5.48
CA ASP A 230 3.52 8.18 4.58
C ASP A 230 5.00 7.82 4.76
N GLU A 231 5.91 8.62 4.23
CA GLU A 231 7.36 8.37 4.36
C GLU A 231 7.82 8.41 5.83
N SER A 232 7.12 9.14 6.67
CA SER A 232 7.39 9.22 8.12
C SER A 232 6.88 8.01 8.91
N CYS A 233 6.05 7.15 8.33
CA CYS A 233 5.41 6.01 9.00
C CYS A 233 5.80 4.70 8.31
N GLN A 234 6.82 4.03 8.83
CA GLN A 234 7.32 2.77 8.27
C GLN A 234 6.83 1.55 9.05
N SER A 235 6.84 1.63 10.39
CA SER A 235 6.54 0.51 11.28
C SER A 235 5.76 0.96 12.50
N LEU A 236 5.42 0.00 13.36
CA LEU A 236 4.75 0.26 14.64
C LEU A 236 5.54 1.23 15.54
N ASP A 237 6.86 1.15 15.52
CA ASP A 237 7.75 1.97 16.37
C ASP A 237 7.66 3.46 16.04
N ASP A 238 7.28 3.81 14.81
CA ASP A 238 7.17 5.20 14.38
C ASP A 238 5.98 5.94 15.00
N LEU A 239 4.92 5.23 15.40
CA LEU A 239 3.67 5.85 15.83
C LEU A 239 3.84 6.84 16.98
N ALA A 240 4.78 6.58 17.89
CA ALA A 240 5.04 7.45 19.04
C ALA A 240 5.52 8.85 18.64
N ARG A 241 6.23 9.00 17.51
CA ARG A 241 6.76 10.28 17.04
C ARG A 241 5.82 11.06 16.10
N LEU A 242 4.73 10.43 15.64
CA LEU A 242 3.81 11.02 14.66
C LEU A 242 2.69 11.86 15.29
N GLY A 243 2.95 12.54 16.41
CA GLY A 243 1.95 13.34 17.14
C GLY A 243 1.31 14.46 16.31
N ALA A 244 2.03 15.06 15.38
CA ALA A 244 1.55 16.13 14.51
C ALA A 244 0.55 15.64 13.44
N TYR A 245 0.59 14.35 13.07
CA TYR A 245 -0.25 13.78 12.03
C TYR A 245 -1.60 13.28 12.60
N GLN A 246 -2.71 13.58 11.93
CA GLN A 246 -4.05 13.09 12.28
C GLN A 246 -4.33 11.72 11.66
N ALA A 247 -3.59 11.35 10.61
CA ALA A 247 -3.70 10.07 9.93
C ALA A 247 -2.32 9.47 9.65
N ILE A 248 -2.30 8.15 9.43
CA ILE A 248 -1.13 7.42 8.94
C ILE A 248 -1.50 6.63 7.70
N ASN A 249 -0.58 6.53 6.73
CA ASN A 249 -0.73 5.66 5.57
C ASN A 249 0.04 4.35 5.81
N ILE A 250 -0.69 3.26 5.99
CA ILE A 250 -0.13 1.93 6.15
C ILE A 250 0.04 1.31 4.76
N LYS A 251 1.29 1.03 4.40
CA LYS A 251 1.66 0.26 3.20
C LYS A 251 2.39 -1.00 3.66
N LEU A 252 1.98 -2.16 3.17
CA LEU A 252 2.56 -3.42 3.60
C LEU A 252 4.06 -3.51 3.29
N ASP A 253 4.48 -2.97 2.14
CA ASP A 253 5.89 -2.95 1.76
C ASP A 253 6.75 -2.17 2.76
N LYS A 254 6.22 -1.08 3.32
CA LYS A 254 6.89 -0.32 4.40
C LYS A 254 6.84 -1.08 5.72
N ALA A 255 5.64 -1.53 6.09
CA ALA A 255 5.41 -2.23 7.35
C ALA A 255 6.14 -3.58 7.42
N GLY A 256 6.45 -4.18 6.28
CA GLY A 256 7.05 -5.50 6.20
C GLY A 256 6.05 -6.62 6.45
N GLY A 257 4.84 -6.47 5.91
CA GLY A 257 3.83 -7.51 5.83
C GLY A 257 2.52 -7.24 6.59
N LEU A 258 1.57 -8.13 6.40
CA LEU A 258 0.23 -8.04 6.98
C LEU A 258 0.25 -8.14 8.51
N THR A 259 1.14 -8.97 9.08
CA THR A 259 1.26 -9.16 10.54
C THR A 259 1.57 -7.83 11.25
N GLU A 260 2.59 -7.11 10.79
CA GLU A 260 2.95 -5.79 11.34
C GLU A 260 1.87 -4.75 11.05
N ALA A 261 1.33 -4.74 9.84
CA ALA A 261 0.33 -3.77 9.41
C ALA A 261 -0.97 -3.84 10.24
N LEU A 262 -1.40 -5.05 10.63
CA LEU A 262 -2.52 -5.25 11.56
C LEU A 262 -2.22 -4.64 12.93
N ALA A 263 -1.02 -4.88 13.48
CA ALA A 263 -0.61 -4.30 14.75
C ALA A 263 -0.56 -2.76 14.69
N MET A 264 -0.01 -2.20 13.59
CA MET A 264 0.00 -0.74 13.33
C MET A 264 -1.42 -0.16 13.30
N ALA A 265 -2.34 -0.81 12.59
CA ALA A 265 -3.72 -0.35 12.47
C ALA A 265 -4.43 -0.30 13.85
N HIS A 266 -4.27 -1.34 14.64
CA HIS A 266 -4.84 -1.39 16.00
C HIS A 266 -4.23 -0.30 16.91
N ALA A 267 -2.92 -0.13 16.89
CA ALA A 267 -2.24 0.89 17.69
C ALA A 267 -2.60 2.32 17.25
N ALA A 268 -2.70 2.57 15.94
CA ALA A 268 -3.12 3.86 15.40
C ALA A 268 -4.55 4.22 15.85
N ARG A 269 -5.48 3.28 15.76
CA ARG A 269 -6.87 3.48 16.26
C ARG A 269 -6.90 3.72 17.76
N ALA A 270 -6.13 2.97 18.55
CA ALA A 270 -6.02 3.19 19.99
C ALA A 270 -5.46 4.59 20.33
N ALA A 271 -4.57 5.12 19.50
CA ALA A 271 -4.03 6.48 19.59
C ALA A 271 -4.96 7.57 18.99
N GLY A 272 -6.17 7.22 18.55
CA GLY A 272 -7.14 8.16 17.97
C GLY A 272 -6.78 8.65 16.56
N LYS A 273 -5.85 7.99 15.87
CA LYS A 273 -5.48 8.35 14.50
C LYS A 273 -6.43 7.73 13.47
N ARG A 274 -6.63 8.46 12.38
CA ARG A 274 -7.27 7.93 11.17
C ARG A 274 -6.27 7.09 10.38
N ILE A 275 -6.79 6.18 9.56
CA ILE A 275 -6.00 5.24 8.79
C ILE A 275 -6.27 5.44 7.30
N MET A 276 -5.20 5.64 6.55
CA MET A 276 -5.15 5.40 5.13
C MET A 276 -4.44 4.08 4.89
N VAL A 277 -4.92 3.29 3.94
CA VAL A 277 -4.23 2.10 3.46
C VAL A 277 -3.85 2.35 2.03
N GLY A 278 -2.55 2.38 1.78
CA GLY A 278 -1.97 2.60 0.47
C GLY A 278 -1.14 1.42 -0.02
N CYS A 279 -0.61 1.57 -1.22
CA CYS A 279 0.29 0.60 -1.83
C CYS A 279 1.42 1.29 -2.60
N MET A 280 2.38 0.48 -3.02
CA MET A 280 3.28 0.80 -4.12
C MET A 280 2.65 0.36 -5.45
N LEU A 281 3.31 0.60 -6.59
CA LEU A 281 2.98 -0.11 -7.84
C LEU A 281 3.23 -1.59 -7.60
N ALA A 282 2.20 -2.41 -7.68
CA ALA A 282 2.26 -3.84 -7.37
C ALA A 282 1.23 -4.60 -8.19
N SER A 283 1.41 -5.90 -8.38
CA SER A 283 0.34 -6.75 -8.92
C SER A 283 -0.76 -6.99 -7.87
N SER A 284 -1.87 -7.55 -8.28
CA SER A 284 -2.93 -7.93 -7.34
C SER A 284 -2.47 -8.87 -6.23
N LEU A 285 -1.37 -9.59 -6.39
CA LEU A 285 -0.79 -10.42 -5.33
C LEU A 285 -0.25 -9.58 -4.18
N GLY A 286 0.40 -8.44 -4.47
CA GLY A 286 0.85 -7.49 -3.46
C GLY A 286 -0.27 -6.64 -2.85
N ILE A 287 -1.35 -6.41 -3.62
CA ILE A 287 -2.50 -5.60 -3.17
C ILE A 287 -3.47 -6.40 -2.28
N ALA A 288 -3.67 -7.69 -2.56
CA ALA A 288 -4.69 -8.51 -1.89
C ALA A 288 -4.55 -8.56 -0.35
N PRO A 289 -3.36 -8.67 0.25
CA PRO A 289 -3.24 -8.61 1.71
C PRO A 289 -3.63 -7.24 2.28
N ALA A 290 -3.27 -6.12 1.60
CA ALA A 290 -3.62 -4.77 2.03
C ALA A 290 -5.13 -4.51 1.98
N PHE A 291 -5.85 -5.17 1.09
CA PHE A 291 -7.31 -5.10 1.00
C PHE A 291 -8.02 -5.53 2.30
N LEU A 292 -7.43 -6.44 3.08
CA LEU A 292 -7.99 -6.83 4.37
C LEU A 292 -7.90 -5.68 5.39
N LEU A 293 -6.82 -4.89 5.36
CA LEU A 293 -6.70 -3.69 6.17
C LEU A 293 -7.66 -2.58 5.71
N ALA A 294 -7.90 -2.48 4.41
CA ALA A 294 -8.78 -1.47 3.83
C ALA A 294 -10.21 -1.53 4.36
N GLN A 295 -10.63 -2.67 4.96
CA GLN A 295 -11.96 -2.84 5.54
C GLN A 295 -12.25 -1.92 6.73
N PHE A 296 -11.22 -1.37 7.37
CA PHE A 296 -11.35 -0.43 8.49
C PHE A 296 -10.53 0.85 8.31
N ALA A 297 -10.15 1.16 7.06
CA ALA A 297 -9.50 2.42 6.71
C ALA A 297 -10.51 3.56 6.49
N ASP A 298 -10.07 4.79 6.74
CA ASP A 298 -10.82 6.01 6.42
C ASP A 298 -10.63 6.39 4.95
N TRP A 299 -9.44 6.10 4.40
CA TRP A 299 -9.09 6.28 3.00
C TRP A 299 -8.37 5.05 2.48
N VAL A 300 -8.68 4.67 1.25
CA VAL A 300 -8.07 3.55 0.55
C VAL A 300 -7.44 4.03 -0.75
N ASP A 301 -6.16 3.69 -0.96
CA ASP A 301 -5.37 4.02 -2.14
C ASP A 301 -4.66 2.74 -2.63
N LEU A 302 -5.46 1.81 -3.14
CA LEU A 302 -5.03 0.48 -3.59
C LEU A 302 -5.21 0.31 -5.10
N ASP A 303 -4.80 1.31 -5.85
CA ASP A 303 -4.90 1.32 -7.31
C ASP A 303 -3.62 0.87 -8.04
N GLY A 304 -2.58 0.45 -7.31
CA GLY A 304 -1.28 0.09 -7.89
C GLY A 304 -1.37 -0.93 -9.03
N ALA A 305 -2.24 -1.94 -8.90
CA ALA A 305 -2.45 -2.95 -9.94
C ALA A 305 -3.18 -2.39 -11.18
N LEU A 306 -4.05 -1.37 -11.03
CA LEU A 306 -4.76 -0.73 -12.14
C LEU A 306 -3.83 0.04 -13.07
N LEU A 307 -2.69 0.47 -12.55
CA LEU A 307 -1.70 1.23 -13.30
C LEU A 307 -0.78 0.32 -14.13
N LEU A 308 -0.79 -0.99 -13.91
CA LEU A 308 -0.04 -1.96 -14.69
C LEU A 308 -0.69 -2.19 -16.06
N ALA A 309 0.13 -2.47 -17.07
CA ALA A 309 -0.35 -2.84 -18.39
C ALA A 309 -1.07 -4.18 -18.39
N HIS A 310 -0.58 -5.13 -17.58
CA HIS A 310 -1.13 -6.46 -17.36
C HIS A 310 -0.99 -6.82 -15.90
N ASP A 311 -1.94 -7.56 -15.36
CA ASP A 311 -1.93 -8.10 -14.02
C ASP A 311 -1.92 -9.63 -14.06
N ARG A 312 -1.91 -10.28 -12.91
CA ARG A 312 -1.92 -11.75 -12.75
C ARG A 312 -3.31 -12.34 -13.06
N GLU A 313 -3.34 -13.61 -13.41
CA GLU A 313 -4.59 -14.37 -13.47
C GLU A 313 -5.22 -14.45 -12.07
N GLY A 314 -6.55 -14.34 -11.98
CA GLY A 314 -7.26 -14.27 -10.71
C GLY A 314 -7.13 -12.93 -9.98
N ALA A 315 -6.71 -11.89 -10.69
CA ALA A 315 -6.52 -10.54 -10.18
C ALA A 315 -7.75 -9.98 -9.46
N MET A 316 -7.50 -8.98 -8.63
CA MET A 316 -8.55 -8.17 -8.01
C MET A 316 -9.30 -7.37 -9.08
N ASN A 317 -10.57 -7.09 -8.83
CA ASN A 317 -11.40 -6.34 -9.76
C ASN A 317 -11.75 -4.96 -9.22
N VAL A 318 -11.70 -3.95 -10.09
CA VAL A 318 -12.20 -2.61 -9.77
C VAL A 318 -13.35 -2.27 -10.71
N ALA A 319 -14.50 -2.02 -10.12
CA ALA A 319 -15.70 -1.60 -10.84
C ALA A 319 -16.28 -0.35 -10.17
N SER A 320 -16.51 0.70 -10.97
CA SER A 320 -17.07 1.97 -10.50
C SER A 320 -16.37 2.55 -9.27
N GLY A 321 -15.04 2.45 -9.23
CA GLY A 321 -14.22 2.95 -8.12
C GLY A 321 -14.21 2.07 -6.87
N TYR A 322 -14.81 0.87 -6.93
CA TYR A 322 -14.79 -0.09 -5.82
C TYR A 322 -13.87 -1.27 -6.16
N LEU A 323 -12.92 -1.51 -5.29
CA LEU A 323 -12.02 -2.67 -5.32
C LEU A 323 -12.69 -3.86 -4.67
N SER A 324 -12.67 -5.01 -5.34
CA SER A 324 -13.19 -6.29 -4.85
C SER A 324 -12.08 -7.35 -4.85
N PRO A 325 -12.15 -8.36 -3.95
CA PRO A 325 -11.13 -9.39 -3.89
C PRO A 325 -11.05 -10.19 -5.20
N GLY A 326 -9.83 -10.67 -5.49
CA GLY A 326 -9.56 -11.69 -6.48
C GLY A 326 -9.53 -13.08 -5.83
N THR A 327 -9.03 -14.08 -6.57
CA THR A 327 -8.92 -15.46 -6.09
C THR A 327 -7.47 -15.93 -5.93
N LEU A 328 -6.51 -15.01 -6.12
CA LEU A 328 -5.10 -15.41 -6.22
C LEU A 328 -4.37 -15.49 -4.87
N TRP A 329 -4.96 -14.97 -3.77
CA TRP A 329 -4.30 -14.94 -2.45
C TRP A 329 -5.32 -15.01 -1.32
N GLY A 330 -4.95 -15.72 -0.26
CA GLY A 330 -5.67 -15.71 1.02
C GLY A 330 -7.00 -16.45 1.04
N GLU A 331 -7.39 -17.08 -0.06
CA GLU A 331 -8.57 -17.92 -0.15
C GLU A 331 -8.25 -19.35 0.31
N ALA A 332 -9.21 -19.96 0.99
CA ALA A 332 -9.13 -21.39 1.30
C ALA A 332 -9.34 -22.20 0.00
N ILE A 333 -8.26 -22.65 -0.62
CA ILE A 333 -8.36 -23.55 -1.77
C ILE A 333 -8.80 -24.91 -1.26
N ILE A 334 -10.11 -25.19 -1.32
CA ILE A 334 -10.65 -26.54 -1.10
C ILE A 334 -10.28 -27.36 -2.33
N THR A 335 -9.23 -28.17 -2.23
CA THR A 335 -8.90 -29.14 -3.28
C THR A 335 -10.03 -30.19 -3.42
N ASP A 336 -10.25 -30.72 -4.63
CA ASP A 336 -11.29 -31.73 -4.88
C ASP A 336 -11.14 -32.96 -3.97
N ALA A 337 -9.94 -33.21 -3.42
CA ALA A 337 -9.72 -34.28 -2.43
C ALA A 337 -10.40 -34.05 -1.07
N GLN A 338 -10.88 -32.84 -0.77
CA GLN A 338 -11.61 -32.48 0.47
C GLN A 338 -13.13 -32.42 0.24
N ARG A 339 -13.59 -32.65 -1.00
CA ARG A 339 -15.01 -32.68 -1.35
C ARG A 339 -15.62 -34.14 -1.40
N SER A 340 -14.78 -35.14 -1.12
CA SER A 340 -15.19 -36.57 -1.11
C SER A 340 -15.39 -37.13 0.29
#